data_4ddd59762ceff249b6f48d308a769367
#
_entry.id   4ddd59762ceff249b6f48d308a769367
#
_cell.length_a   1.000
_cell.length_b   1.000
_cell.length_c   1.000
_cell.angle_alpha   90.00
_cell.angle_beta   90.00
_cell.angle_gamma   90.00
#
_symmetry.space_group_name_H-M   'P 1'
#
loop_
_entity.id
_entity.type
_entity.pdbx_description
1 polymer ?
#
loop_
_entity_poly.entity_id
_entity_poly.type
_entity_poly.pdbx_seq_one_letter_code
_entity_poly.pdbx_strand_id
1 'polypeptide(L)'
;MEERVVQNQTFNEIESQEQIQKTIQENNLFRRARTEEARNIRKTALLNAAKIIFFENGYKNTTIKDITDKAGVSIGTFYLYFDNKLTIYKNVLFEGILQLEQQLRNSVKSYDTDKESAEFLLKILAKSYVDFYVQNPEYFDIIAVLNLSEEELRENHSRISREIHVKARDVLRFIESIIRLGKQKKEFMVENSGAAALGIWALLEGILILNHRNNLTLLKQDLYQLVEFSVNVFIAGLKVKQS
;
A
#
# COMPACT_ATOMS: atom_id res chain seq x y z
N MET A 1 7.31 -15.78 -70.44
CA MET A 1 8.37 -16.12 -69.45
C MET A 1 8.76 -14.91 -68.62
N GLU A 2 8.79 -13.71 -69.19
CA GLU A 2 9.15 -12.46 -68.50
C GLU A 2 8.16 -12.04 -67.38
N GLU A 3 6.86 -12.18 -67.56
CA GLU A 3 5.86 -11.82 -66.52
C GLU A 3 5.98 -12.62 -65.21
N ARG A 4 6.40 -13.90 -65.27
CA ARG A 4 6.61 -14.71 -64.06
C ARG A 4 7.88 -14.32 -63.28
N VAL A 5 8.88 -13.78 -63.96
CA VAL A 5 10.13 -13.32 -63.30
C VAL A 5 9.88 -12.01 -62.57
N VAL A 6 9.10 -11.09 -63.16
CA VAL A 6 8.74 -9.82 -62.52
C VAL A 6 7.83 -10.03 -61.31
N GLN A 7 6.86 -10.94 -61.37
CA GLN A 7 6.01 -11.27 -60.20
C GLN A 7 6.80 -11.91 -59.05
N ASN A 8 7.77 -12.77 -59.31
CA ASN A 8 8.61 -13.37 -58.28
C ASN A 8 9.56 -12.32 -57.65
N GLN A 9 10.09 -11.38 -58.43
CA GLN A 9 10.92 -10.30 -57.87
C GLN A 9 10.12 -9.36 -56.94
N THR A 10 8.90 -8.97 -57.34
CA THR A 10 8.01 -8.13 -56.52
C THR A 10 7.59 -8.87 -55.25
N PHE A 11 7.33 -10.16 -55.31
CA PHE A 11 6.96 -10.96 -54.12
C PHE A 11 8.12 -11.04 -53.12
N ASN A 12 9.33 -11.32 -53.58
CA ASN A 12 10.54 -11.36 -52.75
C ASN A 12 10.91 -10.00 -52.13
N GLU A 13 10.64 -8.89 -52.82
CA GLU A 13 10.82 -7.53 -52.30
C GLU A 13 9.81 -7.21 -51.22
N ILE A 14 8.56 -7.62 -51.33
CA ILE A 14 7.51 -7.42 -50.34
C ILE A 14 7.82 -8.27 -49.08
N GLU A 15 8.18 -9.56 -49.21
CA GLU A 15 8.57 -10.39 -48.07
C GLU A 15 9.79 -9.81 -47.33
N SER A 16 10.78 -9.32 -48.09
CA SER A 16 11.97 -8.71 -47.45
C SER A 16 11.64 -7.40 -46.71
N GLN A 17 10.72 -6.58 -47.24
CA GLN A 17 10.25 -5.38 -46.58
C GLN A 17 9.43 -5.69 -45.32
N GLU A 18 8.55 -6.67 -45.33
CA GLU A 18 7.81 -7.10 -44.17
C GLU A 18 8.74 -7.64 -43.06
N GLN A 19 9.76 -8.43 -43.44
CA GLN A 19 10.76 -8.94 -42.48
C GLN A 19 11.60 -7.83 -41.87
N ILE A 20 11.99 -6.81 -42.64
CA ILE A 20 12.72 -5.63 -42.16
C ILE A 20 11.83 -4.83 -41.20
N GLN A 21 10.56 -4.58 -41.53
CA GLN A 21 9.60 -3.88 -40.67
C GLN A 21 9.39 -4.63 -39.35
N LYS A 22 9.25 -5.94 -39.38
CA LYS A 22 9.13 -6.79 -38.17
C LYS A 22 10.37 -6.68 -37.29
N THR A 23 11.56 -6.76 -37.87
CA THR A 23 12.82 -6.63 -37.11
C THR A 23 12.99 -5.25 -36.49
N ILE A 24 12.61 -4.18 -37.20
CA ILE A 24 12.62 -2.80 -36.66
C ILE A 24 11.64 -2.68 -35.49
N GLN A 25 10.46 -3.27 -35.59
CA GLN A 25 9.43 -3.24 -34.55
C GLN A 25 9.89 -3.98 -33.30
N GLU A 26 10.49 -5.17 -33.45
CA GLU A 26 11.07 -5.95 -32.36
C GLU A 26 12.23 -5.20 -31.67
N ASN A 27 13.17 -4.63 -32.44
CA ASN A 27 14.27 -3.83 -31.89
C ASN A 27 13.79 -2.58 -31.14
N ASN A 28 12.74 -1.92 -31.62
CA ASN A 28 12.12 -0.79 -30.94
C ASN A 28 11.43 -1.21 -29.63
N LEU A 29 10.81 -2.39 -29.62
CA LEU A 29 10.19 -2.97 -28.43
C LEU A 29 11.24 -3.29 -27.35
N PHE A 30 12.34 -3.96 -27.73
CA PHE A 30 13.47 -4.24 -26.83
C PHE A 30 14.12 -2.96 -26.27
N ARG A 31 14.28 -1.94 -27.11
CA ARG A 31 14.85 -0.65 -26.67
C ARG A 31 13.93 0.07 -25.69
N ARG A 32 12.60 0.04 -25.91
CA ARG A 32 11.62 0.61 -24.99
C ARG A 32 11.62 -0.12 -23.65
N ALA A 33 11.56 -1.46 -23.66
CA ALA A 33 11.61 -2.29 -22.46
C ALA A 33 12.87 -2.01 -21.62
N ARG A 34 14.06 -1.97 -22.24
CA ARG A 34 15.33 -1.64 -21.56
C ARG A 34 15.34 -0.23 -20.97
N THR A 35 14.71 0.74 -21.63
CA THR A 35 14.62 2.12 -21.15
C THR A 35 13.65 2.20 -19.96
N GLU A 36 12.56 1.46 -20.00
CA GLU A 36 11.56 1.40 -18.93
C GLU A 36 12.11 0.69 -17.70
N GLU A 37 12.83 -0.42 -17.87
CA GLU A 37 13.53 -1.11 -16.80
C GLU A 37 14.55 -0.21 -16.11
N ALA A 38 15.39 0.50 -16.86
CA ALA A 38 16.34 1.46 -16.32
C ALA A 38 15.65 2.62 -15.57
N ARG A 39 14.47 3.04 -16.04
CA ARG A 39 13.63 4.04 -15.37
C ARG A 39 13.08 3.50 -14.05
N ASN A 40 12.58 2.28 -14.03
CA ASN A 40 12.05 1.64 -12.83
C ASN A 40 13.13 1.42 -11.78
N ILE A 41 14.33 0.99 -12.16
CA ILE A 41 15.49 0.84 -11.25
C ILE A 41 15.81 2.16 -10.55
N ARG A 42 15.88 3.28 -11.28
CA ARG A 42 16.17 4.61 -10.69
C ARG A 42 15.04 5.09 -9.77
N LYS A 43 13.79 4.88 -10.17
CA LYS A 43 12.63 5.21 -9.33
C LYS A 43 12.66 4.43 -8.01
N THR A 44 12.93 3.11 -8.08
CA THR A 44 13.04 2.24 -6.91
C THR A 44 14.22 2.65 -6.02
N ALA A 45 15.38 3.01 -6.60
CA ALA A 45 16.52 3.51 -5.84
C ALA A 45 16.16 4.78 -5.06
N LEU A 46 15.46 5.74 -5.69
CA LEU A 46 14.98 6.95 -5.02
C LEU A 46 13.99 6.65 -3.89
N LEU A 47 13.04 5.74 -4.11
CA LEU A 47 12.08 5.33 -3.08
C LEU A 47 12.76 4.66 -1.89
N ASN A 48 13.70 3.74 -2.13
CA ASN A 48 14.45 3.08 -1.07
C ASN A 48 15.32 4.07 -0.28
N ALA A 49 15.98 5.01 -0.97
CA ALA A 49 16.75 6.06 -0.31
C ALA A 49 15.84 6.97 0.53
N ALA A 50 14.70 7.39 -0.03
CA ALA A 50 13.73 8.23 0.67
C ALA A 50 13.18 7.53 1.92
N LYS A 51 12.85 6.24 1.81
CA LYS A 51 12.40 5.41 2.93
C LYS A 51 13.41 5.45 4.07
N ILE A 52 14.68 5.15 3.78
CA ILE A 52 15.74 5.13 4.79
C ILE A 52 15.88 6.52 5.45
N ILE A 53 15.99 7.57 4.65
CA ILE A 53 16.23 8.93 5.17
C ILE A 53 15.01 9.46 5.94
N PHE A 54 13.78 9.17 5.50
CA PHE A 54 12.58 9.55 6.25
C PHE A 54 12.48 8.82 7.60
N PHE A 55 12.90 7.56 7.66
CA PHE A 55 12.89 6.79 8.90
C PHE A 55 13.99 7.25 9.88
N GLU A 56 15.16 7.65 9.37
CA GLU A 56 16.26 8.15 10.21
C GLU A 56 16.00 9.57 10.72
N ASN A 57 15.51 10.48 9.88
CA ASN A 57 15.46 11.93 10.15
C ASN A 57 14.05 12.50 10.32
N GLY A 58 13.02 11.73 9.97
CA GLY A 58 11.65 12.20 9.85
C GLY A 58 11.43 13.09 8.60
N TYR A 59 10.16 13.35 8.27
CA TYR A 59 9.79 14.13 7.08
C TYR A 59 10.33 15.56 7.12
N LYS A 60 10.22 16.25 8.28
CA LYS A 60 10.55 17.68 8.38
C LYS A 60 12.03 17.94 8.12
N ASN A 61 12.91 17.11 8.67
CA ASN A 61 14.36 17.28 8.61
C ASN A 61 15.00 16.71 7.35
N THR A 62 14.24 15.98 6.50
CA THR A 62 14.74 15.42 5.25
C THR A 62 14.64 16.43 4.13
N THR A 63 15.69 16.53 3.30
CA THR A 63 15.72 17.32 2.06
C THR A 63 15.75 16.41 0.82
N ILE A 64 15.36 16.94 -0.34
CA ILE A 64 15.51 16.22 -1.62
C ILE A 64 16.97 15.89 -1.88
N LYS A 65 17.89 16.77 -1.46
CA LYS A 65 19.33 16.55 -1.61
C LYS A 65 19.79 15.31 -0.84
N ASP A 66 19.35 15.13 0.41
CA ASP A 66 19.70 13.95 1.22
C ASP A 66 19.25 12.66 0.54
N ILE A 67 18.03 12.66 -0.03
CA ILE A 67 17.48 11.51 -0.75
C ILE A 67 18.29 11.20 -2.01
N THR A 68 18.62 12.24 -2.80
CA THR A 68 19.37 12.06 -4.06
C THR A 68 20.81 11.65 -3.83
N ASP A 69 21.48 12.20 -2.81
CA ASP A 69 22.83 11.80 -2.39
C ASP A 69 22.83 10.32 -1.95
N LYS A 70 21.86 9.91 -1.15
CA LYS A 70 21.71 8.50 -0.72
C LYS A 70 21.40 7.55 -1.89
N ALA A 71 20.62 8.00 -2.87
CA ALA A 71 20.27 7.23 -4.07
C ALA A 71 21.38 7.20 -5.13
N GLY A 72 22.42 8.03 -5.00
CA GLY A 72 23.49 8.15 -5.97
C GLY A 72 23.03 8.77 -7.31
N VAL A 73 22.07 9.69 -7.28
CA VAL A 73 21.52 10.35 -8.48
C VAL A 73 21.53 11.88 -8.34
N SER A 74 21.40 12.60 -9.46
CA SER A 74 21.28 14.06 -9.42
C SER A 74 19.89 14.51 -8.96
N ILE A 75 19.80 15.74 -8.42
CA ILE A 75 18.52 16.40 -8.10
C ILE A 75 17.63 16.51 -9.35
N GLY A 76 18.21 16.78 -10.54
CA GLY A 76 17.45 16.76 -11.79
C GLY A 76 16.83 15.41 -12.09
N THR A 77 17.50 14.30 -11.73
CA THR A 77 16.94 12.96 -11.87
C THR A 77 15.73 12.76 -10.95
N PHE A 78 15.75 13.29 -9.73
CA PHE A 78 14.61 13.23 -8.81
C PHE A 78 13.34 13.82 -9.46
N TYR A 79 13.43 15.00 -10.02
CA TYR A 79 12.29 15.70 -10.62
C TYR A 79 11.73 15.04 -11.90
N LEU A 80 12.42 14.06 -12.48
CA LEU A 80 11.86 13.22 -13.55
C LEU A 80 10.84 12.20 -13.04
N TYR A 81 10.81 11.92 -11.72
CA TYR A 81 9.98 10.90 -11.09
C TYR A 81 8.99 11.45 -10.07
N PHE A 82 9.36 12.51 -9.36
CA PHE A 82 8.59 13.07 -8.25
C PHE A 82 8.57 14.58 -8.30
N ASP A 83 7.40 15.19 -8.22
CA ASP A 83 7.23 16.64 -8.31
C ASP A 83 7.85 17.39 -7.12
N ASN A 84 7.78 16.77 -5.92
CA ASN A 84 8.28 17.36 -4.68
C ASN A 84 8.51 16.28 -3.60
N LYS A 85 9.03 16.71 -2.43
CA LYS A 85 9.30 15.85 -1.28
C LYS A 85 8.04 15.15 -0.78
N LEU A 86 6.89 15.82 -0.81
CA LEU A 86 5.62 15.25 -0.36
C LEU A 86 5.16 14.12 -1.28
N THR A 87 5.38 14.23 -2.59
CA THR A 87 5.01 13.18 -3.54
C THR A 87 5.78 11.88 -3.30
N ILE A 88 7.11 11.95 -3.10
CA ILE A 88 7.88 10.73 -2.80
C ILE A 88 7.53 10.18 -1.41
N TYR A 89 7.25 11.03 -0.42
CA TYR A 89 6.80 10.62 0.90
C TYR A 89 5.47 9.84 0.85
N LYS A 90 4.50 10.36 0.08
CA LYS A 90 3.22 9.66 -0.17
C LYS A 90 3.42 8.30 -0.87
N ASN A 91 4.43 8.18 -1.75
CA ASN A 91 4.76 6.89 -2.37
C ASN A 91 5.34 5.89 -1.35
N VAL A 92 6.18 6.34 -0.41
CA VAL A 92 6.69 5.49 0.68
C VAL A 92 5.53 5.02 1.58
N LEU A 93 4.59 5.91 1.93
CA LEU A 93 3.39 5.54 2.67
C LEU A 93 2.55 4.51 1.90
N PHE A 94 2.36 4.71 0.60
CA PHE A 94 1.60 3.79 -0.23
C PHE A 94 2.17 2.38 -0.23
N GLU A 95 3.51 2.24 -0.26
CA GLU A 95 4.18 0.94 -0.09
C GLU A 95 3.83 0.29 1.25
N GLY A 96 3.84 1.06 2.34
CA GLY A 96 3.45 0.57 3.67
C GLY A 96 2.01 0.06 3.70
N ILE A 97 1.06 0.79 3.10
CA ILE A 97 -0.34 0.38 3.02
C ILE A 97 -0.50 -0.92 2.21
N LEU A 98 0.25 -1.07 1.09
CA LEU A 98 0.24 -2.30 0.30
C LEU A 98 0.76 -3.50 1.09
N GLN A 99 1.85 -3.31 1.86
CA GLN A 99 2.41 -4.36 2.70
C GLN A 99 1.45 -4.75 3.82
N LEU A 100 0.82 -3.77 4.48
CA LEU A 100 -0.21 -4.01 5.49
C LEU A 100 -1.39 -4.79 4.91
N GLU A 101 -1.94 -4.34 3.76
CA GLU A 101 -3.05 -5.05 3.10
C GLU A 101 -2.69 -6.51 2.82
N GLN A 102 -1.50 -6.74 2.27
CA GLN A 102 -1.03 -8.10 1.96
C GLN A 102 -0.88 -8.95 3.23
N GLN A 103 -0.31 -8.39 4.31
CA GLN A 103 -0.16 -9.10 5.58
C GLN A 103 -1.51 -9.46 6.18
N LEU A 104 -2.46 -8.53 6.22
CA LEU A 104 -3.82 -8.77 6.72
C LEU A 104 -4.54 -9.85 5.91
N ARG A 105 -4.47 -9.81 4.59
CA ARG A 105 -5.07 -10.85 3.73
C ARG A 105 -4.41 -12.21 3.94
N ASN A 106 -3.10 -12.26 4.04
CA ASN A 106 -2.37 -13.50 4.26
C ASN A 106 -2.65 -14.10 5.63
N SER A 107 -2.86 -13.28 6.67
CA SER A 107 -3.17 -13.77 8.02
C SER A 107 -4.47 -14.55 8.09
N VAL A 108 -5.44 -14.23 7.23
CA VAL A 108 -6.74 -14.91 7.17
C VAL A 108 -6.78 -16.03 6.12
N LYS A 109 -5.97 -15.91 5.05
CA LYS A 109 -5.99 -16.84 3.90
C LYS A 109 -5.72 -18.30 4.27
N SER A 110 -4.97 -18.55 5.36
CA SER A 110 -4.63 -19.90 5.84
C SER A 110 -5.79 -20.59 6.57
N TYR A 111 -6.89 -19.88 6.84
CA TYR A 111 -8.04 -20.38 7.55
C TYR A 111 -9.22 -20.59 6.61
N ASP A 112 -9.99 -21.67 6.89
CA ASP A 112 -11.23 -21.94 6.18
C ASP A 112 -12.34 -21.03 6.74
N THR A 113 -12.69 -19.99 5.99
CA THR A 113 -13.69 -19.01 6.43
C THR A 113 -15.08 -19.60 6.65
N ASP A 114 -15.38 -20.77 6.09
CA ASP A 114 -16.66 -21.45 6.31
C ASP A 114 -16.70 -22.16 7.67
N LYS A 115 -15.54 -22.63 8.15
CA LYS A 115 -15.40 -23.34 9.43
C LYS A 115 -15.12 -22.42 10.60
N GLU A 116 -14.29 -21.41 10.38
CA GLU A 116 -13.86 -20.49 11.45
C GLU A 116 -14.95 -19.48 11.80
N SER A 117 -14.99 -19.05 13.06
CA SER A 117 -15.89 -17.98 13.49
C SER A 117 -15.38 -16.62 13.01
N ALA A 118 -16.30 -15.69 12.71
CA ALA A 118 -15.93 -14.32 12.36
C ALA A 118 -15.21 -13.60 13.52
N GLU A 119 -15.57 -13.93 14.77
CA GLU A 119 -14.85 -13.49 15.96
C GLU A 119 -13.37 -13.88 15.91
N PHE A 120 -13.07 -15.15 15.63
CA PHE A 120 -11.70 -15.64 15.51
C PHE A 120 -10.94 -14.91 14.41
N LEU A 121 -11.54 -14.75 13.23
CA LEU A 121 -10.90 -14.05 12.11
C LEU A 121 -10.63 -12.57 12.40
N LEU A 122 -11.53 -11.87 13.13
CA LEU A 122 -11.28 -10.48 13.56
C LEU A 122 -10.12 -10.39 14.56
N LYS A 123 -9.98 -11.35 15.49
CA LYS A 123 -8.86 -11.42 16.42
C LYS A 123 -7.51 -11.64 15.69
N ILE A 124 -7.51 -12.54 14.70
CA ILE A 124 -6.33 -12.78 13.84
C ILE A 124 -5.95 -11.51 13.08
N LEU A 125 -6.94 -10.80 12.50
CA LEU A 125 -6.69 -9.53 11.83
C LEU A 125 -6.10 -8.47 12.77
N ALA A 126 -6.69 -8.30 13.96
CA ALA A 126 -6.23 -7.33 14.93
C ALA A 126 -4.79 -7.64 15.37
N LYS A 127 -4.49 -8.91 15.66
CA LYS A 127 -3.12 -9.34 15.97
C LYS A 127 -2.16 -9.06 14.82
N SER A 128 -2.54 -9.42 13.59
CA SER A 128 -1.71 -9.21 12.40
C SER A 128 -1.42 -7.72 12.14
N TYR A 129 -2.38 -6.83 12.45
CA TYR A 129 -2.20 -5.38 12.36
C TYR A 129 -1.18 -4.87 13.38
N VAL A 130 -1.25 -5.35 14.62
CA VAL A 130 -0.28 -5.02 15.68
C VAL A 130 1.11 -5.59 15.34
N ASP A 131 1.17 -6.82 14.85
CA ASP A 131 2.44 -7.44 14.42
C ASP A 131 3.10 -6.61 13.29
N PHE A 132 2.31 -6.10 12.34
CA PHE A 132 2.81 -5.19 11.30
C PHE A 132 3.40 -3.91 11.89
N TYR A 133 2.70 -3.28 12.84
CA TYR A 133 3.19 -2.09 13.53
C TYR A 133 4.52 -2.35 14.26
N VAL A 134 4.61 -3.46 15.02
CA VAL A 134 5.81 -3.79 15.79
C VAL A 134 7.00 -4.09 14.88
N GLN A 135 6.75 -4.70 13.71
CA GLN A 135 7.79 -5.03 12.73
C GLN A 135 8.19 -3.84 11.84
N ASN A 136 7.32 -2.84 11.72
CA ASN A 136 7.49 -1.69 10.83
C ASN A 136 7.05 -0.37 11.51
N PRO A 137 7.62 -0.03 12.69
CA PRO A 137 7.16 1.13 13.47
C PRO A 137 7.29 2.44 12.70
N GLU A 138 8.25 2.54 11.80
CA GLU A 138 8.53 3.70 10.98
C GLU A 138 7.42 4.06 9.98
N TYR A 139 6.60 3.11 9.53
CA TYR A 139 5.43 3.44 8.72
C TYR A 139 4.35 4.18 9.52
N PHE A 140 4.31 3.95 10.84
CA PHE A 140 3.40 4.69 11.72
C PHE A 140 3.84 6.13 11.96
N ASP A 141 5.15 6.41 11.98
CA ASP A 141 5.66 7.79 11.96
C ASP A 141 5.17 8.53 10.72
N ILE A 142 5.17 7.85 9.57
CA ILE A 142 4.65 8.41 8.32
C ILE A 142 3.14 8.67 8.40
N ILE A 143 2.36 7.75 8.95
CA ILE A 143 0.91 7.92 9.12
C ILE A 143 0.59 9.02 10.12
N ALA A 144 1.32 9.09 11.24
CA ALA A 144 1.15 10.12 12.27
C ALA A 144 1.49 11.54 11.75
N VAL A 145 2.45 11.65 10.82
CA VAL A 145 2.80 12.92 10.14
C VAL A 145 1.78 13.29 9.09
N LEU A 146 0.96 12.35 8.59
CA LEU A 146 -0.18 12.64 7.71
C LEU A 146 -1.35 13.36 8.41
N ASN A 147 -1.29 13.60 9.72
CA ASN A 147 -1.97 14.76 10.32
C ASN A 147 -1.32 16.07 9.82
N LEU A 148 -1.11 16.11 8.50
CA LEU A 148 -0.50 17.20 7.75
C LEU A 148 -1.32 18.47 7.92
N SER A 149 -0.65 19.62 7.89
CA SER A 149 -1.27 20.94 7.88
C SER A 149 -2.38 21.02 6.82
N GLU A 150 -3.36 21.93 7.03
CA GLU A 150 -4.44 22.14 6.04
C GLU A 150 -3.95 22.41 4.62
N GLU A 151 -2.73 22.96 4.43
CA GLU A 151 -2.12 23.19 3.13
C GLU A 151 -1.74 21.89 2.43
N GLU A 152 -1.21 20.92 3.16
CA GLU A 152 -0.83 19.60 2.64
C GLU A 152 -2.05 18.73 2.34
N LEU A 153 -3.18 18.95 3.04
CA LEU A 153 -4.47 18.35 2.74
C LEU A 153 -5.10 18.92 1.45
N ARG A 154 -4.79 20.18 1.08
CA ARG A 154 -5.29 20.80 -0.17
C ARG A 154 -4.66 20.21 -1.42
N GLU A 155 -3.47 19.61 -1.34
CA GLU A 155 -2.85 18.84 -2.43
C GLU A 155 -3.49 17.43 -2.63
N ASN A 156 -4.67 17.18 -2.09
CA ASN A 156 -5.38 15.90 -2.17
C ASN A 156 -5.78 15.45 -3.59
N HIS A 157 -5.46 16.22 -4.63
CA HIS A 157 -5.81 15.92 -6.00
C HIS A 157 -4.74 15.16 -6.77
N SER A 158 -3.58 14.86 -6.15
CA SER A 158 -2.53 14.09 -6.80
C SER A 158 -2.98 12.64 -7.05
N ARG A 159 -2.42 12.03 -8.09
CA ARG A 159 -2.70 10.61 -8.42
C ARG A 159 -2.40 9.70 -7.23
N ILE A 160 -1.25 9.90 -6.58
CA ILE A 160 -0.84 9.07 -5.43
C ILE A 160 -1.79 9.21 -4.23
N SER A 161 -2.33 10.41 -3.95
CA SER A 161 -3.32 10.59 -2.89
C SER A 161 -4.59 9.78 -3.15
N ARG A 162 -5.07 9.76 -4.39
CA ARG A 162 -6.22 8.92 -4.77
C ARG A 162 -5.93 7.43 -4.62
N GLU A 163 -4.73 6.98 -5.02
CA GLU A 163 -4.31 5.59 -4.89
C GLU A 163 -4.26 5.17 -3.40
N ILE A 164 -3.74 6.03 -2.51
CA ILE A 164 -3.74 5.82 -1.06
C ILE A 164 -5.18 5.66 -0.54
N HIS A 165 -6.09 6.58 -0.88
CA HIS A 165 -7.49 6.50 -0.43
C HIS A 165 -8.21 5.24 -0.94
N VAL A 166 -7.94 4.81 -2.17
CA VAL A 166 -8.50 3.57 -2.73
C VAL A 166 -8.00 2.38 -1.91
N LYS A 167 -6.70 2.30 -1.63
CA LYS A 167 -6.12 1.19 -0.89
C LYS A 167 -6.55 1.15 0.58
N ALA A 168 -6.60 2.29 1.26
CA ALA A 168 -7.16 2.37 2.61
C ALA A 168 -8.62 1.86 2.66
N ARG A 169 -9.43 2.23 1.65
CA ARG A 169 -10.79 1.72 1.51
C ARG A 169 -10.84 0.22 1.27
N ASP A 170 -9.92 -0.34 0.48
CA ASP A 170 -9.85 -1.79 0.23
C ASP A 170 -9.54 -2.56 1.52
N VAL A 171 -8.66 -2.04 2.38
CA VAL A 171 -8.39 -2.60 3.71
C VAL A 171 -9.65 -2.58 4.58
N LEU A 172 -10.35 -1.44 4.65
CA LEU A 172 -11.60 -1.32 5.41
C LEU A 172 -12.68 -2.28 4.89
N ARG A 173 -12.83 -2.42 3.57
CA ARG A 173 -13.77 -3.37 2.95
C ARG A 173 -13.42 -4.82 3.28
N PHE A 174 -12.14 -5.13 3.41
CA PHE A 174 -11.71 -6.46 3.81
C PHE A 174 -12.13 -6.76 5.25
N ILE A 175 -11.93 -5.83 6.19
CA ILE A 175 -12.42 -5.96 7.58
C ILE A 175 -13.96 -6.08 7.59
N GLU A 176 -14.65 -5.22 6.83
CA GLU A 176 -16.10 -5.25 6.70
C GLU A 176 -16.61 -6.62 6.21
N SER A 177 -15.89 -7.26 5.27
CA SER A 177 -16.28 -8.57 4.74
C SER A 177 -16.33 -9.65 5.83
N ILE A 178 -15.43 -9.60 6.80
CA ILE A 178 -15.42 -10.54 7.94
C ILE A 178 -16.57 -10.24 8.91
N ILE A 179 -16.89 -8.96 9.16
CA ILE A 179 -18.04 -8.59 9.97
C ILE A 179 -19.34 -9.04 9.29
N ARG A 180 -19.45 -8.90 7.98
CA ARG A 180 -20.60 -9.41 7.20
C ARG A 180 -20.71 -10.93 7.26
N LEU A 181 -19.58 -11.65 7.22
CA LEU A 181 -19.55 -13.10 7.43
C LEU A 181 -20.14 -13.45 8.80
N GLY A 182 -19.75 -12.73 9.86
CA GLY A 182 -20.33 -12.92 11.20
C GLY A 182 -21.84 -12.68 11.27
N LYS A 183 -22.34 -11.68 10.52
CA LYS A 183 -23.81 -11.50 10.38
C LYS A 183 -24.47 -12.68 9.68
N GLN A 184 -23.90 -13.17 8.59
CA GLN A 184 -24.43 -14.34 7.85
C GLN A 184 -24.46 -15.58 8.72
N LYS A 185 -23.43 -15.80 9.55
CA LYS A 185 -23.32 -16.89 10.51
C LYS A 185 -24.16 -16.66 11.79
N LYS A 186 -24.86 -15.52 11.92
CA LYS A 186 -25.62 -15.10 13.10
C LYS A 186 -24.76 -14.97 14.37
N GLU A 187 -23.46 -14.76 14.23
CA GLU A 187 -22.53 -14.45 15.32
C GLU A 187 -22.61 -13.00 15.77
N PHE A 188 -22.91 -12.08 14.81
CA PHE A 188 -23.00 -10.64 15.03
C PHE A 188 -24.40 -10.10 14.70
N MET A 189 -24.87 -9.14 15.53
CA MET A 189 -26.17 -8.47 15.38
C MET A 189 -26.02 -6.98 14.96
N VAL A 190 -24.86 -6.61 14.39
CA VAL A 190 -24.57 -5.24 13.98
C VAL A 190 -25.40 -4.82 12.76
N GLU A 191 -26.00 -3.64 12.81
CA GLU A 191 -26.79 -3.10 11.69
C GLU A 191 -25.89 -2.62 10.55
N ASN A 192 -24.88 -1.80 10.86
CA ASN A 192 -23.97 -1.19 9.89
C ASN A 192 -22.57 -1.82 9.99
N SER A 193 -22.32 -2.79 9.13
CA SER A 193 -21.02 -3.49 9.06
C SER A 193 -19.85 -2.58 8.69
N GLY A 194 -20.11 -1.57 7.86
CA GLY A 194 -19.07 -0.58 7.48
C GLY A 194 -18.68 0.32 8.65
N ALA A 195 -19.65 0.79 9.44
CA ALA A 195 -19.38 1.56 10.65
C ALA A 195 -18.60 0.73 11.68
N ALA A 196 -18.98 -0.55 11.84
CA ALA A 196 -18.26 -1.46 12.72
C ALA A 196 -16.81 -1.70 12.25
N ALA A 197 -16.58 -1.86 10.93
CA ALA A 197 -15.24 -1.99 10.38
C ALA A 197 -14.38 -0.73 10.64
N LEU A 198 -14.96 0.45 10.45
CA LEU A 198 -14.29 1.71 10.77
C LEU A 198 -14.03 1.85 12.27
N GLY A 199 -14.97 1.40 13.12
CA GLY A 199 -14.85 1.43 14.58
C GLY A 199 -13.69 0.57 15.09
N ILE A 200 -13.56 -0.66 14.64
CA ILE A 200 -12.42 -1.52 15.05
C ILE A 200 -11.10 -0.99 14.50
N TRP A 201 -11.08 -0.45 13.28
CA TRP A 201 -9.89 0.21 12.72
C TRP A 201 -9.45 1.39 13.60
N ALA A 202 -10.39 2.31 13.90
CA ALA A 202 -10.10 3.48 14.74
C ALA A 202 -9.65 3.10 16.16
N LEU A 203 -10.21 2.04 16.73
CA LEU A 203 -9.79 1.49 18.02
C LEU A 203 -8.32 1.04 17.99
N LEU A 204 -7.93 0.25 17.00
CA LEU A 204 -6.57 -0.25 16.83
C LEU A 204 -5.60 0.91 16.57
N GLU A 205 -5.93 1.82 15.66
CA GLU A 205 -5.13 3.02 15.40
C GLU A 205 -4.90 3.85 16.65
N GLY A 206 -5.98 4.10 17.43
CA GLY A 206 -5.87 4.86 18.67
C GLY A 206 -4.92 4.21 19.68
N ILE A 207 -5.00 2.89 19.87
CA ILE A 207 -4.08 2.15 20.75
C ILE A 207 -2.63 2.25 20.26
N LEU A 208 -2.39 2.09 18.95
CA LEU A 208 -1.05 2.15 18.39
C LEU A 208 -0.46 3.57 18.47
N ILE A 209 -1.25 4.61 18.27
CA ILE A 209 -0.82 6.01 18.47
C ILE A 209 -0.44 6.26 19.94
N LEU A 210 -1.22 5.75 20.88
CA LEU A 210 -0.90 5.86 22.31
C LEU A 210 0.39 5.13 22.65
N ASN A 211 0.59 3.93 22.09
CA ASN A 211 1.84 3.18 22.26
C ASN A 211 3.04 3.93 21.68
N HIS A 212 2.91 4.44 20.47
CA HIS A 212 3.95 5.20 19.78
C HIS A 212 4.39 6.46 20.58
N ARG A 213 3.45 7.12 21.27
CA ARG A 213 3.72 8.26 22.16
C ARG A 213 4.22 7.85 23.54
N ASN A 214 4.59 6.58 23.77
CA ASN A 214 4.98 6.01 25.06
C ASN A 214 3.93 6.15 26.19
N ASN A 215 2.68 6.45 25.87
CA ASN A 215 1.64 6.60 26.89
C ASN A 215 1.29 5.27 27.56
N LEU A 216 1.40 4.14 26.86
CA LEU A 216 1.17 2.81 27.46
C LEU A 216 2.21 2.48 28.51
N THR A 217 3.48 2.84 28.31
CA THR A 217 4.54 2.67 29.28
C THR A 217 4.25 3.47 30.55
N LEU A 218 3.75 4.71 30.42
CA LEU A 218 3.34 5.54 31.56
C LEU A 218 2.20 4.91 32.35
N LEU A 219 1.28 4.22 31.68
CA LEU A 219 0.14 3.54 32.29
C LEU A 219 0.44 2.09 32.68
N LYS A 220 1.67 1.61 32.48
CA LYS A 220 2.12 0.22 32.73
C LYS A 220 1.24 -0.82 32.02
N GLN A 221 0.81 -0.51 30.79
CA GLN A 221 0.01 -1.40 29.97
C GLN A 221 0.88 -2.09 28.92
N ASP A 222 0.64 -3.39 28.74
CA ASP A 222 1.21 -4.15 27.62
C ASP A 222 0.38 -3.95 26.36
N LEU A 223 1.03 -3.72 25.22
CA LEU A 223 0.36 -3.44 23.96
C LEU A 223 -0.57 -4.58 23.53
N TYR A 224 -0.08 -5.81 23.54
CA TYR A 224 -0.86 -6.95 23.05
C TYR A 224 -2.03 -7.28 23.98
N GLN A 225 -1.82 -7.18 25.30
CA GLN A 225 -2.90 -7.37 26.28
C GLN A 225 -3.99 -6.31 26.14
N LEU A 226 -3.61 -5.05 25.94
CA LEU A 226 -4.58 -3.95 25.73
C LEU A 226 -5.36 -4.15 24.43
N VAL A 227 -4.68 -4.54 23.35
CA VAL A 227 -5.36 -4.82 22.07
C VAL A 227 -6.32 -5.98 22.20
N GLU A 228 -5.90 -7.11 22.81
CA GLU A 228 -6.74 -8.28 23.02
C GLU A 228 -7.98 -7.93 23.84
N PHE A 229 -7.80 -7.23 24.98
CA PHE A 229 -8.89 -6.77 25.81
C PHE A 229 -9.87 -5.90 25.01
N SER A 230 -9.35 -4.87 24.33
CA SER A 230 -10.17 -3.89 23.62
C SER A 230 -10.93 -4.51 22.44
N VAL A 231 -10.29 -5.42 21.71
CA VAL A 231 -10.92 -6.17 20.61
C VAL A 231 -11.99 -7.09 21.16
N ASN A 232 -11.77 -7.78 22.29
CA ASN A 232 -12.79 -8.61 22.92
C ASN A 232 -14.01 -7.79 23.35
N VAL A 233 -13.82 -6.60 23.95
CA VAL A 233 -14.92 -5.69 24.33
C VAL A 233 -15.67 -5.21 23.08
N PHE A 234 -14.96 -4.84 22.01
CA PHE A 234 -15.57 -4.43 20.76
C PHE A 234 -16.42 -5.56 20.14
N ILE A 235 -15.88 -6.77 20.05
CA ILE A 235 -16.58 -7.95 19.52
C ILE A 235 -17.79 -8.29 20.37
N ALA A 236 -17.72 -8.19 21.71
CA ALA A 236 -18.86 -8.38 22.57
C ALA A 236 -20.00 -7.40 22.23
N GLY A 237 -19.67 -6.14 21.92
CA GLY A 237 -20.63 -5.15 21.44
C GLY A 237 -21.29 -5.49 20.11
N LEU A 238 -20.60 -6.22 19.21
CA LEU A 238 -21.18 -6.67 17.94
C LEU A 238 -22.23 -7.80 18.12
N LYS A 239 -22.19 -8.52 19.26
CA LYS A 239 -23.10 -9.64 19.57
C LYS A 239 -24.40 -9.18 20.22
N VAL A 240 -24.44 -7.96 20.74
CA VAL A 240 -25.62 -7.38 21.39
C VAL A 240 -26.50 -6.69 20.35
N LYS A 241 -27.84 -6.89 20.45
CA LYS A 241 -28.79 -6.18 19.60
C LYS A 241 -28.66 -4.67 19.89
N GLN A 242 -28.30 -3.89 18.87
CA GLN A 242 -28.26 -2.45 18.95
C GLN A 242 -29.69 -1.91 18.93
N SER A 243 -30.07 -1.18 19.97
CA SER A 243 -31.39 -0.54 20.10
C SER A 243 -31.46 0.75 19.29
#